data_1be48ebd8bf89bd27fab336c9eda9e07
#
_entry.id   1be48ebd8bf89bd27fab336c9eda9e07
#
_cell.length_a   1.000
_cell.length_b   1.000
_cell.length_c   1.000
_cell.angle_alpha   90.00
_cell.angle_beta   90.00
_cell.angle_gamma   90.00
#
_symmetry.space_group_name_H-M   'P 1'
#
loop_
_entity.id
_entity.type
_entity.pdbx_description
1 polymer ?
#
loop_
_entity_poly.entity_id
_entity_poly.type
_entity_poly.pdbx_seq_one_letter_code
_entity_poly.pdbx_strand_id
1 'polypeptide(L)'
;TIGGAYTPAASDKKPMCGCTDHSHKAVREAIVGKHLITKEAVFKSLEWKAPNGCDKCRPAVNYYLLSSWPHESKDDPQSRFINERAHANIQKDGTYSVVPRMWGGLTTPDELRAIADAAEKYKVPTVKVTGGQRIDLLGVKKEDLPGMWADLNAAGMVSGHAYGKSIRTVKTCVGSEHCRFGTQKSMDMGVKLEKMLFDMYAPHKVKLAVSGCPRNCAEAGIKDVGVIGVDSGYELYIGGNGGIKTEVAQFFCKVTTDEEVMEYS
;
A
#
# COMPACT_ATOMS: atom_id res chain seq x y z
N THR A 1 21.85 15.61 -17.30
CA THR A 1 20.87 16.62 -16.80
C THR A 1 19.50 16.31 -17.37
N ILE A 2 18.66 15.56 -16.64
CA ILE A 2 17.25 15.39 -16.95
C ILE A 2 16.52 16.50 -16.19
N GLY A 3 16.64 17.72 -16.67
CA GLY A 3 15.96 18.91 -16.15
C GLY A 3 14.92 19.42 -17.14
N GLY A 4 14.11 18.52 -17.71
CA GLY A 4 12.88 18.94 -18.38
C GLY A 4 11.86 19.27 -17.32
N ALA A 5 11.40 20.53 -17.25
CA ALA A 5 10.29 20.92 -16.42
C ALA A 5 9.10 19.97 -16.71
N TYR A 6 8.65 19.20 -15.71
CA TYR A 6 7.43 18.43 -15.80
C TYR A 6 6.28 19.42 -15.99
N THR A 7 5.83 19.57 -17.21
CA THR A 7 4.58 20.25 -17.50
C THR A 7 3.48 19.22 -17.24
N PRO A 8 2.64 19.40 -16.21
CA PRO A 8 1.50 18.49 -16.00
C PRO A 8 0.70 18.48 -17.31
N ALA A 9 0.60 17.29 -17.92
CA ALA A 9 -0.28 17.15 -19.06
C ALA A 9 -1.64 17.73 -18.68
N ALA A 10 -2.34 18.35 -19.64
CA ALA A 10 -3.65 19.01 -19.47
C ALA A 10 -4.75 18.06 -18.98
N SER A 11 -4.53 17.40 -17.85
CA SER A 11 -5.47 16.50 -17.16
C SER A 11 -6.67 17.26 -16.58
N ASP A 12 -6.52 18.57 -16.39
CA ASP A 12 -7.55 19.42 -15.80
C ASP A 12 -8.77 19.64 -16.70
N LYS A 13 -8.70 19.25 -17.97
CA LYS A 13 -9.81 19.39 -18.93
C LYS A 13 -10.45 18.06 -19.34
N LYS A 14 -9.83 16.92 -19.02
CA LYS A 14 -10.41 15.61 -19.39
C LYS A 14 -11.46 15.17 -18.37
N PRO A 15 -12.60 14.63 -18.81
CA PRO A 15 -13.55 13.98 -17.92
C PRO A 15 -12.87 12.88 -17.09
N MET A 16 -13.26 12.75 -15.82
CA MET A 16 -12.68 11.73 -14.96
C MET A 16 -13.03 10.29 -15.38
N CYS A 17 -14.17 10.12 -16.04
CA CYS A 17 -14.64 8.86 -16.61
C CYS A 17 -15.78 9.09 -17.60
N GLY A 18 -16.31 8.01 -18.18
CA GLY A 18 -17.48 8.09 -19.10
C GLY A 18 -18.82 8.43 -18.42
N CYS A 19 -18.89 8.44 -17.10
CA CYS A 19 -20.11 8.73 -16.34
C CYS A 19 -20.36 10.23 -16.12
N THR A 20 -19.40 11.07 -16.43
CA THR A 20 -19.49 12.53 -16.22
C THR A 20 -18.65 13.27 -17.24
N ASP A 21 -19.02 14.51 -17.52
CA ASP A 21 -18.21 15.42 -18.34
C ASP A 21 -17.25 16.27 -17.48
N HIS A 22 -17.31 16.13 -16.14
CA HIS A 22 -16.49 16.88 -15.22
C HIS A 22 -15.08 16.26 -15.05
N SER A 23 -14.07 17.11 -14.98
CA SER A 23 -12.71 16.72 -14.67
C SER A 23 -12.54 16.45 -13.17
N HIS A 24 -11.44 15.76 -12.79
CA HIS A 24 -11.09 15.57 -11.39
C HIS A 24 -11.01 16.87 -10.58
N LYS A 25 -10.51 17.95 -11.20
CA LYS A 25 -10.41 19.27 -10.59
C LYS A 25 -11.80 19.87 -10.33
N ALA A 26 -12.65 19.87 -11.35
CA ALA A 26 -14.02 20.41 -11.25
C ALA A 26 -14.83 19.68 -10.16
N VAL A 27 -14.70 18.36 -10.07
CA VAL A 27 -15.39 17.57 -9.03
C VAL A 27 -14.91 17.94 -7.63
N ARG A 28 -13.59 18.08 -7.41
CA ARG A 28 -13.06 18.52 -6.10
C ARG A 28 -13.51 19.92 -5.72
N GLU A 29 -13.48 20.87 -6.66
CA GLU A 29 -13.95 22.24 -6.44
C GLU A 29 -15.44 22.27 -6.10
N ALA A 30 -16.26 21.45 -6.77
CA ALA A 30 -17.67 21.35 -6.46
C ALA A 30 -17.94 20.72 -5.07
N ILE A 31 -17.20 19.70 -4.68
CA ILE A 31 -17.30 19.08 -3.36
C ILE A 31 -17.06 20.12 -2.26
N VAL A 32 -16.01 20.91 -2.40
CA VAL A 32 -15.69 21.96 -1.42
C VAL A 32 -16.66 23.15 -1.51
N GLY A 33 -16.89 23.67 -2.72
CA GLY A 33 -17.68 24.89 -2.92
C GLY A 33 -19.16 24.73 -2.61
N LYS A 34 -19.71 23.52 -2.73
CA LYS A 34 -21.12 23.22 -2.44
C LYS A 34 -21.32 22.40 -1.15
N HIS A 35 -20.26 22.21 -0.37
CA HIS A 35 -20.28 21.41 0.87
C HIS A 35 -20.94 20.04 0.70
N LEU A 36 -20.50 19.30 -0.33
CA LEU A 36 -21.05 17.97 -0.60
C LEU A 36 -20.31 16.94 0.26
N ILE A 37 -21.04 16.20 1.10
CA ILE A 37 -20.46 15.25 2.08
C ILE A 37 -20.76 13.79 1.75
N THR A 38 -21.59 13.51 0.72
CA THR A 38 -21.91 12.15 0.31
C THR A 38 -21.72 11.96 -1.20
N LYS A 39 -21.42 10.73 -1.59
CA LYS A 39 -21.27 10.34 -2.99
C LYS A 39 -22.53 10.62 -3.81
N GLU A 40 -23.68 10.31 -3.27
CA GLU A 40 -25.00 10.52 -3.87
C GLU A 40 -25.26 12.01 -4.10
N ALA A 41 -24.88 12.86 -3.14
CA ALA A 41 -24.99 14.31 -3.27
C ALA A 41 -24.09 14.83 -4.42
N VAL A 42 -22.86 14.31 -4.54
CA VAL A 42 -21.95 14.66 -5.63
C VAL A 42 -22.52 14.25 -6.98
N PHE A 43 -22.97 13.00 -7.11
CA PHE A 43 -23.51 12.49 -8.37
C PHE A 43 -24.77 13.24 -8.80
N LYS A 44 -25.66 13.54 -7.86
CA LYS A 44 -26.87 14.32 -8.11
C LYS A 44 -26.55 15.79 -8.48
N SER A 45 -25.68 16.44 -7.71
CA SER A 45 -25.35 17.86 -7.89
C SER A 45 -24.59 18.14 -9.19
N LEU A 46 -23.85 17.15 -9.71
CA LEU A 46 -23.07 17.26 -10.93
C LEU A 46 -23.67 16.44 -12.09
N GLU A 47 -24.93 16.07 -12.00
CA GLU A 47 -25.70 15.40 -13.07
C GLU A 47 -24.94 14.19 -13.67
N TRP A 48 -24.52 13.25 -12.79
CA TRP A 48 -23.83 12.04 -13.25
C TRP A 48 -24.73 11.22 -14.16
N LYS A 49 -24.23 10.81 -15.34
CA LYS A 49 -24.96 10.00 -16.32
C LYS A 49 -25.33 8.60 -15.80
N ALA A 50 -24.51 8.07 -14.88
CA ALA A 50 -24.75 6.79 -14.22
C ALA A 50 -24.99 7.03 -12.71
N PRO A 51 -26.18 6.76 -12.16
CA PRO A 51 -26.54 7.11 -10.78
C PRO A 51 -25.64 6.45 -9.74
N ASN A 52 -25.07 5.29 -10.05
CA ASN A 52 -24.14 4.56 -9.15
C ASN A 52 -22.66 4.77 -9.47
N GLY A 53 -22.34 5.60 -10.49
CA GLY A 53 -20.97 5.76 -10.97
C GLY A 53 -20.34 4.48 -11.54
N CYS A 54 -19.03 4.47 -11.68
CA CYS A 54 -18.27 3.33 -12.17
C CYS A 54 -17.03 3.07 -11.27
N ASP A 55 -16.29 2.02 -11.61
CA ASP A 55 -15.04 1.61 -10.96
C ASP A 55 -13.93 2.69 -10.92
N LYS A 56 -14.03 3.72 -11.73
CA LYS A 56 -13.09 4.85 -11.78
C LYS A 56 -13.54 6.01 -10.90
N CYS A 57 -14.79 6.47 -11.07
CA CYS A 57 -15.26 7.67 -10.38
C CYS A 57 -15.67 7.41 -8.92
N ARG A 58 -16.23 6.26 -8.59
CA ARG A 58 -16.62 5.93 -7.20
C ARG A 58 -15.44 6.06 -6.22
N PRO A 59 -14.30 5.39 -6.47
CA PRO A 59 -13.16 5.50 -5.58
C PRO A 59 -12.57 6.91 -5.52
N ALA A 60 -12.55 7.63 -6.65
CA ALA A 60 -12.02 8.98 -6.67
C ALA A 60 -12.90 9.95 -5.87
N VAL A 61 -14.24 9.86 -6.03
CA VAL A 61 -15.18 10.68 -5.28
C VAL A 61 -15.14 10.36 -3.79
N ASN A 62 -15.12 9.05 -3.42
CA ASN A 62 -14.97 8.64 -2.03
C ASN A 62 -13.71 9.25 -1.40
N TYR A 63 -12.58 9.17 -2.10
CA TYR A 63 -11.34 9.79 -1.64
C TYR A 63 -11.45 11.31 -1.50
N TYR A 64 -12.08 12.01 -2.46
CA TYR A 64 -12.23 13.46 -2.39
C TYR A 64 -13.11 13.90 -1.22
N LEU A 65 -14.18 13.17 -0.95
CA LEU A 65 -15.06 13.41 0.18
C LEU A 65 -14.29 13.27 1.52
N LEU A 66 -13.60 12.15 1.70
CA LEU A 66 -12.82 11.90 2.92
C LEU A 66 -11.69 12.90 3.12
N SER A 67 -11.01 13.31 2.05
CA SER A 67 -9.93 14.29 2.13
C SER A 67 -10.42 15.71 2.36
N SER A 68 -11.64 16.06 1.92
CA SER A 68 -12.21 17.39 2.12
C SER A 68 -12.97 17.51 3.45
N TRP A 69 -13.64 16.43 3.85
CA TRP A 69 -14.54 16.42 4.99
C TRP A 69 -14.29 15.21 5.91
N PRO A 70 -13.11 15.09 6.53
CA PRO A 70 -12.70 13.86 7.24
C PRO A 70 -13.59 13.51 8.42
N HIS A 71 -14.28 14.50 9.03
CA HIS A 71 -15.17 14.30 10.18
C HIS A 71 -16.65 14.20 9.82
N GLU A 72 -17.03 14.54 8.58
CA GLU A 72 -18.42 14.59 8.15
C GLU A 72 -18.74 13.49 7.13
N SER A 73 -17.81 13.22 6.20
CA SER A 73 -17.99 12.18 5.19
C SER A 73 -17.66 10.80 5.76
N LYS A 74 -18.51 9.83 5.43
CA LYS A 74 -18.28 8.42 5.77
C LYS A 74 -17.60 7.70 4.63
N ASP A 75 -16.58 6.88 4.96
CA ASP A 75 -15.95 6.00 3.99
C ASP A 75 -16.95 4.98 3.43
N ASP A 76 -16.99 4.87 2.11
CA ASP A 76 -17.78 3.85 1.42
C ASP A 76 -16.85 2.68 1.01
N PRO A 77 -16.87 1.54 1.75
CA PRO A 77 -16.04 0.39 1.41
C PRO A 77 -16.25 -0.12 -0.01
N GLN A 78 -17.45 0.01 -0.57
CA GLN A 78 -17.75 -0.39 -1.94
C GLN A 78 -17.18 0.56 -3.00
N SER A 79 -16.72 1.73 -2.59
CA SER A 79 -16.09 2.74 -3.45
C SER A 79 -14.58 2.83 -3.27
N ARG A 80 -13.96 1.88 -2.58
CA ARG A 80 -12.50 1.81 -2.48
C ARG A 80 -11.90 1.24 -3.78
N PHE A 81 -10.64 1.57 -4.05
CA PHE A 81 -9.87 0.94 -5.14
C PHE A 81 -9.35 -0.43 -4.70
N ILE A 82 -10.21 -1.37 -4.44
CA ILE A 82 -9.81 -2.53 -3.70
C ILE A 82 -9.84 -3.81 -4.44
N ASN A 83 -10.84 -4.07 -5.04
CA ASN A 83 -11.16 -5.35 -5.67
C ASN A 83 -9.92 -6.24 -5.88
N GLU A 84 -9.67 -6.61 -7.11
CA GLU A 84 -8.53 -7.42 -7.49
C GLU A 84 -7.18 -6.82 -7.07
N ARG A 85 -7.06 -5.49 -6.91
CA ARG A 85 -5.81 -4.85 -6.47
C ARG A 85 -5.54 -4.93 -4.99
N ALA A 86 -6.53 -5.29 -4.16
CA ALA A 86 -6.28 -5.59 -2.76
C ALA A 86 -5.71 -6.99 -2.59
N HIS A 87 -6.24 -7.96 -3.33
CA HIS A 87 -5.94 -9.37 -3.14
C HIS A 87 -5.13 -9.97 -4.30
N ALA A 88 -5.22 -9.42 -5.49
CA ALA A 88 -4.40 -9.77 -6.65
C ALA A 88 -4.23 -8.56 -7.55
N ASN A 89 -3.18 -8.54 -8.37
CA ASN A 89 -2.95 -7.48 -9.34
C ASN A 89 -3.02 -8.02 -10.75
N ILE A 90 -3.85 -7.39 -11.59
CA ILE A 90 -3.92 -7.75 -13.00
C ILE A 90 -2.62 -7.40 -13.71
N GLN A 91 -2.08 -8.34 -14.47
CA GLN A 91 -0.85 -8.22 -15.22
C GLN A 91 -1.12 -7.81 -16.68
N LYS A 92 -0.06 -7.48 -17.41
CA LYS A 92 -0.15 -6.99 -18.79
C LYS A 92 -0.83 -7.97 -19.74
N ASP A 93 -0.68 -9.26 -19.52
CA ASP A 93 -1.25 -10.36 -20.31
C ASP A 93 -2.66 -10.78 -19.87
N GLY A 94 -3.24 -10.11 -18.88
CA GLY A 94 -4.55 -10.43 -18.32
C GLY A 94 -4.55 -11.48 -17.22
N THR A 95 -3.39 -12.06 -16.91
CA THR A 95 -3.23 -12.92 -15.73
C THR A 95 -3.09 -12.08 -14.46
N TYR A 96 -2.93 -12.73 -13.33
CA TYR A 96 -2.86 -12.08 -12.02
C TYR A 96 -1.56 -12.41 -11.29
N SER A 97 -1.13 -11.46 -10.46
CA SER A 97 -0.08 -11.64 -9.48
C SER A 97 -0.72 -11.81 -8.10
N VAL A 98 -0.36 -12.87 -7.39
CA VAL A 98 -0.79 -13.15 -6.02
C VAL A 98 0.41 -13.09 -5.10
N VAL A 99 0.32 -12.25 -4.06
CA VAL A 99 1.40 -12.03 -3.10
C VAL A 99 0.91 -12.43 -1.71
N PRO A 100 1.24 -13.63 -1.22
CA PRO A 100 0.97 -14.00 0.17
C PRO A 100 1.66 -13.04 1.13
N ARG A 101 0.98 -12.69 2.21
CA ARG A 101 1.51 -11.77 3.21
C ARG A 101 2.60 -12.44 4.02
N MET A 102 3.76 -11.79 4.10
CA MET A 102 4.90 -12.17 4.92
C MET A 102 5.17 -11.00 5.86
N TRP A 103 4.74 -11.13 7.12
CA TRP A 103 4.82 -10.06 8.13
C TRP A 103 6.25 -9.64 8.41
N GLY A 104 6.58 -8.36 8.17
CA GLY A 104 7.95 -7.87 8.31
C GLY A 104 8.97 -8.54 7.37
N GLY A 105 8.50 -9.24 6.35
CA GLY A 105 9.33 -10.06 5.47
C GLY A 105 9.75 -11.42 6.06
N LEU A 106 9.17 -11.82 7.21
CA LEU A 106 9.42 -13.11 7.83
C LEU A 106 8.48 -14.18 7.25
N THR A 107 8.95 -15.42 7.27
CA THR A 107 8.18 -16.60 6.88
C THR A 107 8.66 -17.83 7.63
N THR A 108 7.88 -18.90 7.55
CA THR A 108 8.19 -20.20 8.16
C THR A 108 8.39 -21.27 7.10
N PRO A 109 9.03 -22.41 7.42
CA PRO A 109 9.12 -23.54 6.50
C PRO A 109 7.74 -24.03 6.01
N ASP A 110 6.71 -23.99 6.86
CA ASP A 110 5.38 -24.43 6.49
C ASP A 110 4.68 -23.44 5.55
N GLU A 111 4.82 -22.13 5.77
CA GLU A 111 4.36 -21.11 4.83
C GLU A 111 5.06 -21.21 3.48
N LEU A 112 6.38 -21.47 3.47
CA LEU A 112 7.12 -21.69 2.23
C LEU A 112 6.63 -22.92 1.46
N ARG A 113 6.32 -24.02 2.17
CA ARG A 113 5.70 -25.21 1.54
C ARG A 113 4.33 -24.87 0.98
N ALA A 114 3.48 -24.19 1.73
CA ALA A 114 2.16 -23.79 1.26
C ALA A 114 2.21 -22.92 0.00
N ILE A 115 3.19 -22.01 -0.09
CA ILE A 115 3.41 -21.21 -1.30
C ILE A 115 3.85 -22.12 -2.47
N ALA A 116 4.76 -23.05 -2.23
CA ALA A 116 5.24 -23.99 -3.25
C ALA A 116 4.10 -24.90 -3.75
N ASP A 117 3.35 -25.48 -2.81
CA ASP A 117 2.21 -26.38 -3.12
C ASP A 117 1.13 -25.63 -3.92
N ALA A 118 0.79 -24.39 -3.54
CA ALA A 118 -0.13 -23.54 -4.29
C ALA A 118 0.41 -23.24 -5.70
N ALA A 119 1.70 -22.91 -5.82
CA ALA A 119 2.31 -22.62 -7.11
C ALA A 119 2.27 -23.85 -8.04
N GLU A 120 2.54 -25.04 -7.53
CA GLU A 120 2.46 -26.30 -8.29
C GLU A 120 1.02 -26.65 -8.68
N LYS A 121 0.09 -26.62 -7.71
CA LYS A 121 -1.32 -26.94 -7.91
C LYS A 121 -1.97 -26.10 -9.00
N TYR A 122 -1.72 -24.80 -8.99
CA TYR A 122 -2.28 -23.86 -9.96
C TYR A 122 -1.35 -23.59 -11.16
N LYS A 123 -0.28 -24.37 -11.31
CA LYS A 123 0.66 -24.29 -12.42
C LYS A 123 1.17 -22.86 -12.66
N VAL A 124 1.55 -22.18 -11.58
CA VAL A 124 2.08 -20.82 -11.63
C VAL A 124 3.38 -20.80 -12.44
N PRO A 125 3.45 -20.06 -13.54
CA PRO A 125 4.61 -20.13 -14.43
C PRO A 125 5.87 -19.48 -13.85
N THR A 126 5.71 -18.54 -12.90
CA THR A 126 6.86 -17.82 -12.31
C THR A 126 6.60 -17.47 -10.84
N VAL A 127 7.52 -17.87 -9.98
CA VAL A 127 7.59 -17.47 -8.59
C VAL A 127 8.77 -16.52 -8.41
N LYS A 128 8.56 -15.34 -7.83
CA LYS A 128 9.60 -14.31 -7.72
C LYS A 128 9.72 -13.77 -6.29
N VAL A 129 10.94 -13.79 -5.75
CA VAL A 129 11.28 -13.01 -4.56
C VAL A 129 11.41 -11.53 -4.95
N THR A 130 10.65 -10.67 -4.30
CA THR A 130 10.60 -9.23 -4.61
C THR A 130 11.48 -8.40 -3.70
N GLY A 131 11.85 -7.19 -4.14
CA GLY A 131 12.61 -6.25 -3.32
C GLY A 131 11.87 -5.74 -2.07
N GLY A 132 10.55 -6.01 -1.98
CA GLY A 132 9.74 -5.72 -0.79
C GLY A 132 9.70 -6.87 0.22
N GLN A 133 10.60 -7.84 0.13
CA GLN A 133 10.66 -9.02 1.01
C GLN A 133 9.38 -9.85 0.97
N ARG A 134 8.87 -10.10 -0.22
CA ARG A 134 7.66 -10.91 -0.47
C ARG A 134 7.94 -11.89 -1.58
N ILE A 135 7.16 -12.96 -1.62
CA ILE A 135 7.11 -13.90 -2.74
C ILE A 135 5.90 -13.54 -3.60
N ASP A 136 6.09 -13.45 -4.89
CA ASP A 136 5.07 -13.08 -5.88
C ASP A 136 4.81 -14.27 -6.82
N LEU A 137 3.57 -14.72 -6.87
CA LEU A 137 3.08 -15.76 -7.75
C LEU A 137 2.53 -15.11 -9.01
N LEU A 138 3.29 -15.14 -10.10
CA LEU A 138 3.01 -14.44 -11.35
C LEU A 138 2.37 -15.38 -12.38
N GLY A 139 1.40 -14.85 -13.15
CA GLY A 139 0.73 -15.59 -14.22
C GLY A 139 -0.46 -16.44 -13.75
N VAL A 140 -1.05 -16.12 -12.59
CA VAL A 140 -2.22 -16.81 -12.06
C VAL A 140 -3.44 -16.48 -12.90
N LYS A 141 -4.24 -17.49 -13.28
CA LYS A 141 -5.49 -17.28 -13.99
C LYS A 141 -6.58 -16.75 -13.05
N LYS A 142 -7.49 -15.98 -13.59
CA LYS A 142 -8.58 -15.39 -12.79
C LYS A 142 -9.45 -16.44 -12.10
N GLU A 143 -9.77 -17.51 -12.78
CA GLU A 143 -10.58 -18.62 -12.27
C GLU A 143 -9.90 -19.37 -11.13
N ASP A 144 -8.58 -19.36 -11.04
CA ASP A 144 -7.79 -20.06 -10.01
C ASP A 144 -7.68 -19.23 -8.72
N LEU A 145 -7.92 -17.92 -8.76
CA LEU A 145 -7.75 -17.01 -7.61
C LEU A 145 -8.51 -17.46 -6.35
N PRO A 146 -9.82 -17.78 -6.41
CA PRO A 146 -10.55 -18.18 -5.20
C PRO A 146 -9.99 -19.45 -4.54
N GLY A 147 -9.61 -20.44 -5.35
CA GLY A 147 -9.00 -21.68 -4.86
C GLY A 147 -7.62 -21.45 -4.25
N MET A 148 -6.78 -20.65 -4.91
CA MET A 148 -5.45 -20.30 -4.41
C MET A 148 -5.53 -19.52 -3.09
N TRP A 149 -6.45 -18.57 -2.97
CA TRP A 149 -6.64 -17.86 -1.70
C TRP A 149 -7.15 -18.78 -0.59
N ALA A 150 -8.03 -19.73 -0.91
CA ALA A 150 -8.51 -20.71 0.08
C ALA A 150 -7.36 -21.59 0.60
N ASP A 151 -6.49 -22.07 -0.30
CA ASP A 151 -5.33 -22.90 0.09
C ASP A 151 -4.33 -22.11 0.95
N LEU A 152 -4.00 -20.88 0.55
CA LEU A 152 -3.11 -20.00 1.32
C LEU A 152 -3.70 -19.63 2.69
N ASN A 153 -5.00 -19.34 2.74
CA ASN A 153 -5.70 -19.05 4.01
C ASN A 153 -5.74 -20.27 4.93
N ALA A 154 -5.91 -21.48 4.40
CA ALA A 154 -5.85 -22.71 5.18
C ALA A 154 -4.47 -22.92 5.83
N ALA A 155 -3.42 -22.41 5.21
CA ALA A 155 -2.06 -22.39 5.76
C ALA A 155 -1.79 -21.16 6.67
N GLY A 156 -2.81 -20.38 7.01
CA GLY A 156 -2.69 -19.19 7.86
C GLY A 156 -2.15 -17.94 7.16
N MET A 157 -1.98 -17.99 5.84
CA MET A 157 -1.48 -16.87 5.06
C MET A 157 -2.62 -16.08 4.44
N VAL A 158 -2.65 -14.78 4.66
CA VAL A 158 -3.54 -13.87 3.95
C VAL A 158 -2.88 -13.39 2.66
N SER A 159 -3.69 -13.19 1.61
CA SER A 159 -3.22 -12.62 0.35
C SER A 159 -3.61 -11.17 0.24
N GLY A 160 -2.81 -10.41 -0.48
CA GLY A 160 -3.16 -9.05 -0.85
C GLY A 160 -2.39 -7.95 -0.13
N HIS A 161 -2.96 -6.73 -0.24
CA HIS A 161 -2.36 -5.49 0.27
C HIS A 161 -0.95 -5.19 -0.30
N ALA A 162 -0.60 -5.81 -1.43
CA ALA A 162 0.69 -5.62 -2.09
C ALA A 162 0.69 -4.55 -3.18
N TYR A 163 -0.49 -4.14 -3.61
CA TYR A 163 -0.70 -3.24 -4.75
C TYR A 163 -1.66 -2.09 -4.44
N GLY A 164 -1.82 -1.19 -5.39
CA GLY A 164 -2.74 -0.07 -5.27
C GLY A 164 -2.39 0.90 -4.16
N LYS A 165 -3.37 1.31 -3.40
CA LYS A 165 -3.27 2.32 -2.33
C LYS A 165 -3.14 1.74 -0.93
N SER A 166 -2.90 0.43 -0.81
CA SER A 166 -2.70 -0.24 0.47
C SER A 166 -1.33 0.11 1.08
N ILE A 167 -1.26 0.03 2.40
CA ILE A 167 0.01 0.05 3.12
C ILE A 167 0.78 -1.24 2.78
N ARG A 168 2.04 -1.08 2.42
CA ARG A 168 2.89 -2.20 1.99
C ARG A 168 3.43 -2.98 3.18
N THR A 169 3.96 -4.18 2.91
CA THR A 169 4.79 -4.93 3.86
C THR A 169 5.89 -4.03 4.40
N VAL A 170 6.07 -4.03 5.72
CA VAL A 170 7.15 -3.31 6.37
C VAL A 170 8.45 -4.08 6.12
N LYS A 171 9.38 -3.46 5.41
CA LYS A 171 10.69 -4.06 5.15
C LYS A 171 11.55 -4.04 6.41
N THR A 172 12.20 -5.16 6.74
CA THR A 172 13.06 -5.26 7.93
C THR A 172 14.45 -5.75 7.57
N CYS A 173 15.42 -5.50 8.42
CA CYS A 173 16.66 -6.25 8.46
C CYS A 173 16.60 -7.26 9.62
N VAL A 174 17.65 -8.07 9.80
CA VAL A 174 17.64 -9.13 10.82
C VAL A 174 17.81 -8.62 12.27
N GLY A 175 18.10 -7.34 12.46
CA GLY A 175 18.11 -6.68 13.77
C GLY A 175 19.16 -7.22 14.76
N SER A 176 19.03 -6.78 16.01
CA SER A 176 19.96 -7.15 17.09
C SER A 176 19.93 -8.63 17.47
N GLU A 177 18.89 -9.36 17.07
CA GLU A 177 18.78 -10.79 17.39
C GLU A 177 19.77 -11.65 16.59
N HIS A 178 20.12 -11.23 15.36
CA HIS A 178 20.98 -12.00 14.46
C HIS A 178 22.14 -11.21 13.87
N CYS A 179 22.17 -9.89 14.03
CA CYS A 179 23.22 -9.04 13.50
C CYS A 179 24.10 -8.47 14.61
N ARG A 180 25.40 -8.72 14.52
CA ARG A 180 26.39 -8.18 15.50
C ARG A 180 26.41 -6.64 15.59
N PHE A 181 25.89 -5.95 14.61
CA PHE A 181 25.81 -4.49 14.56
C PHE A 181 24.42 -3.94 14.90
N GLY A 182 23.45 -4.83 15.08
CA GLY A 182 22.09 -4.45 15.40
C GLY A 182 22.00 -3.85 16.81
N THR A 183 21.38 -2.69 16.93
CA THR A 183 21.10 -2.04 18.21
C THR A 183 19.69 -2.33 18.68
N GLN A 184 18.75 -2.53 17.75
CA GLN A 184 17.33 -2.76 18.05
C GLN A 184 16.77 -3.97 17.29
N LYS A 185 15.65 -4.54 17.80
CA LYS A 185 14.91 -5.67 17.22
C LYS A 185 14.05 -5.24 16.04
N SER A 186 14.65 -5.12 14.88
CA SER A 186 13.94 -4.60 13.70
C SER A 186 12.85 -5.52 13.15
N MET A 187 13.02 -6.84 13.24
CA MET A 187 12.01 -7.78 12.77
C MET A 187 10.74 -7.69 13.63
N ASP A 188 10.90 -7.74 14.94
CA ASP A 188 9.77 -7.65 15.88
C ASP A 188 9.01 -6.33 15.71
N MET A 189 9.72 -5.21 15.68
CA MET A 189 9.12 -3.89 15.43
C MET A 189 8.42 -3.82 14.07
N GLY A 190 9.03 -4.33 13.00
CA GLY A 190 8.41 -4.34 11.68
C GLY A 190 7.12 -5.16 11.61
N VAL A 191 7.09 -6.31 12.29
CA VAL A 191 5.87 -7.13 12.41
C VAL A 191 4.77 -6.39 13.20
N LYS A 192 5.11 -5.73 14.31
CA LYS A 192 4.16 -4.93 15.10
C LYS A 192 3.56 -3.81 14.25
N LEU A 193 4.38 -3.02 13.58
CA LEU A 193 3.94 -1.94 12.70
C LEU A 193 3.06 -2.45 11.56
N GLU A 194 3.46 -3.54 10.91
CA GLU A 194 2.69 -4.08 9.79
C GLU A 194 1.33 -4.60 10.22
N LYS A 195 1.24 -5.26 11.38
CA LYS A 195 -0.04 -5.73 11.94
C LYS A 195 -0.94 -4.57 12.35
N MET A 196 -0.40 -3.51 12.92
CA MET A 196 -1.17 -2.32 13.29
C MET A 196 -1.76 -1.63 12.05
N LEU A 197 -0.99 -1.54 10.98
CA LEU A 197 -1.36 -0.83 9.75
C LEU A 197 -2.07 -1.73 8.72
N PHE A 198 -2.28 -2.99 9.05
CA PHE A 198 -2.94 -3.93 8.15
C PHE A 198 -4.36 -3.48 7.83
N ASP A 199 -4.77 -3.68 6.57
CA ASP A 199 -6.07 -3.28 6.02
C ASP A 199 -6.31 -1.77 5.95
N MET A 200 -5.30 -0.96 6.20
CA MET A 200 -5.39 0.50 6.02
C MET A 200 -5.09 0.89 4.56
N TYR A 201 -5.80 1.92 4.11
CA TYR A 201 -5.63 2.51 2.79
C TYR A 201 -5.19 3.96 2.89
N ALA A 202 -4.24 4.34 2.05
CA ALA A 202 -3.73 5.69 1.97
C ALA A 202 -4.08 6.32 0.60
N PRO A 203 -4.02 7.64 0.44
CA PRO A 203 -4.20 8.31 -0.85
C PRO A 203 -3.27 7.78 -1.94
N HIS A 204 -2.07 7.40 -1.54
CA HIS A 204 -1.05 6.72 -2.34
C HIS A 204 -0.48 5.54 -1.59
N LYS A 205 0.29 4.69 -2.30
CA LYS A 205 1.04 3.62 -1.65
C LYS A 205 1.96 4.20 -0.58
N VAL A 206 1.97 3.61 0.59
CA VAL A 206 2.89 3.95 1.68
C VAL A 206 3.82 2.76 1.89
N LYS A 207 5.11 3.02 1.95
CA LYS A 207 6.16 2.05 2.22
C LYS A 207 6.84 2.38 3.53
N LEU A 208 6.94 1.39 4.38
CA LEU A 208 7.67 1.49 5.63
C LEU A 208 8.87 0.57 5.63
N ALA A 209 9.85 0.90 6.45
CA ALA A 209 10.95 -0.02 6.77
C ALA A 209 11.49 0.23 8.17
N VAL A 210 11.98 -0.85 8.79
CA VAL A 210 12.67 -0.81 10.08
C VAL A 210 14.07 -1.35 9.91
N SER A 211 15.08 -0.52 10.12
CA SER A 211 16.48 -0.91 10.20
C SER A 211 16.92 -1.00 11.64
N GLY A 212 17.53 -2.11 12.04
CA GLY A 212 17.95 -2.36 13.41
C GLY A 212 19.20 -1.59 13.85
N CYS A 213 19.78 -0.76 13.00
CA CYS A 213 20.91 0.14 13.31
C CYS A 213 21.11 1.18 12.22
N PRO A 214 21.96 2.21 12.43
CA PRO A 214 22.20 3.29 11.44
C PRO A 214 22.80 2.85 10.11
N ARG A 215 23.22 1.58 9.95
CA ARG A 215 23.68 1.04 8.65
C ARG A 215 22.54 0.97 7.60
N ASN A 216 21.29 1.10 8.05
CA ASN A 216 20.12 1.27 7.19
C ASN A 216 19.90 0.14 6.15
N CYS A 217 20.21 -1.11 6.51
CA CYS A 217 20.11 -2.25 5.58
C CYS A 217 18.69 -2.53 5.05
N ALA A 218 17.65 -2.12 5.77
CA ALA A 218 16.26 -2.20 5.29
C ALA A 218 15.84 -0.99 4.43
N GLU A 219 16.76 -0.08 4.14
CA GLU A 219 16.53 1.13 3.33
C GLU A 219 15.47 2.07 3.94
N ALA A 220 15.40 2.16 5.26
CA ALA A 220 14.46 3.04 5.99
C ALA A 220 14.62 4.51 5.57
N GLY A 221 15.84 4.96 5.31
CA GLY A 221 16.14 6.33 4.88
C GLY A 221 15.61 6.77 3.51
N ILE A 222 14.93 5.90 2.77
CA ILE A 222 14.28 6.22 1.48
C ILE A 222 12.82 5.69 1.44
N LYS A 223 12.19 5.53 2.59
CA LYS A 223 10.79 5.12 2.70
C LYS A 223 9.91 6.31 3.08
N ASP A 224 8.60 6.17 2.82
CA ASP A 224 7.63 7.16 3.26
C ASP A 224 7.67 7.34 4.79
N VAL A 225 7.81 6.22 5.52
CA VAL A 225 8.13 6.18 6.96
C VAL A 225 9.28 5.21 7.18
N GLY A 226 10.36 5.70 7.77
CA GLY A 226 11.56 4.94 8.10
C GLY A 226 11.84 4.94 9.59
N VAL A 227 12.08 3.75 10.15
CA VAL A 227 12.45 3.57 11.56
C VAL A 227 13.87 3.01 11.60
N ILE A 228 14.77 3.70 12.30
CA ILE A 228 16.19 3.32 12.40
C ILE A 228 16.54 3.14 13.87
N GLY A 229 16.98 1.93 14.23
CA GLY A 229 17.47 1.61 15.57
C GLY A 229 18.76 2.37 15.90
N VAL A 230 18.81 2.91 17.10
CA VAL A 230 20.00 3.50 17.71
C VAL A 230 20.17 2.95 19.13
N ASP A 231 21.31 3.17 19.78
CA ASP A 231 21.58 2.60 21.11
C ASP A 231 20.52 2.94 22.16
N SER A 232 19.91 4.12 22.05
CA SER A 232 18.93 4.64 23.00
C SER A 232 17.48 4.51 22.54
N GLY A 233 17.16 3.66 21.55
CA GLY A 233 15.81 3.49 21.01
C GLY A 233 15.75 3.57 19.49
N TYR A 234 14.88 4.43 18.95
CA TYR A 234 14.69 4.55 17.51
C TYR A 234 14.67 6.02 17.06
N GLU A 235 15.11 6.23 15.84
CA GLU A 235 14.93 7.47 15.11
C GLU A 235 13.91 7.25 13.98
N LEU A 236 12.91 8.12 13.90
CA LEU A 236 11.90 8.12 12.86
C LEU A 236 12.25 9.14 11.77
N TYR A 237 12.10 8.71 10.53
CA TYR A 237 12.35 9.50 9.33
C TYR A 237 11.12 9.46 8.44
N ILE A 238 10.75 10.56 7.82
CA ILE A 238 9.55 10.69 6.98
C ILE A 238 9.85 11.32 5.62
N GLY A 239 8.97 11.07 4.64
CA GLY A 239 9.00 11.73 3.34
C GLY A 239 10.05 11.21 2.37
N GLY A 240 10.64 10.03 2.63
CA GLY A 240 11.54 9.38 1.69
C GLY A 240 10.80 8.80 0.47
N ASN A 241 11.50 8.65 -0.63
CA ASN A 241 10.99 8.02 -1.83
C ASN A 241 12.09 7.27 -2.59
N GLY A 242 11.95 5.95 -2.71
CA GLY A 242 12.80 5.10 -3.56
C GLY A 242 12.20 4.88 -4.96
N GLY A 243 11.49 5.85 -5.51
CA GLY A 243 10.84 5.78 -6.83
C GLY A 243 11.62 6.53 -7.92
N ILE A 244 10.90 7.02 -8.95
CA ILE A 244 11.48 7.74 -10.11
C ILE A 244 12.29 8.95 -9.65
N LYS A 245 11.77 9.71 -8.70
CA LYS A 245 12.52 10.78 -8.03
C LYS A 245 12.91 10.26 -6.65
N THR A 246 14.18 9.93 -6.48
CA THR A 246 14.69 9.46 -5.20
C THR A 246 14.78 10.62 -4.23
N GLU A 247 14.15 10.49 -3.07
CA GLU A 247 14.22 11.47 -1.99
C GLU A 247 14.70 10.77 -0.72
N VAL A 248 15.62 11.44 -0.01
CA VAL A 248 16.06 10.99 1.31
C VAL A 248 15.02 11.41 2.34
N ALA A 249 14.62 10.48 3.20
CA ALA A 249 13.71 10.76 4.29
C ALA A 249 14.34 11.75 5.29
N GLN A 250 13.53 12.65 5.81
CA GLN A 250 13.97 13.65 6.77
C GLN A 250 13.74 13.16 8.20
N PHE A 251 14.68 13.47 9.08
CA PHE A 251 14.54 13.17 10.51
C PHE A 251 13.28 13.84 11.07
N PHE A 252 12.47 13.06 11.75
CA PHE A 252 11.23 13.53 12.38
C PHE A 252 11.37 13.63 13.89
N CYS A 253 11.63 12.51 14.56
CA CYS A 253 11.80 12.48 16.02
C CYS A 253 12.64 11.27 16.45
N LYS A 254 13.06 11.32 17.72
CA LYS A 254 13.71 10.22 18.42
C LYS A 254 12.80 9.74 19.53
N VAL A 255 12.64 8.44 19.65
CA VAL A 255 11.79 7.77 20.63
C VAL A 255 12.56 6.65 21.32
N THR A 256 12.10 6.28 22.51
CA THR A 256 12.81 5.31 23.38
C THR A 256 12.07 3.99 23.52
N THR A 257 10.77 3.95 23.22
CA THR A 257 9.92 2.78 23.39
C THR A 257 9.27 2.33 22.09
N ASP A 258 8.84 1.09 22.07
CA ASP A 258 8.09 0.52 20.92
C ASP A 258 6.73 1.19 20.75
N GLU A 259 6.08 1.56 21.86
CA GLU A 259 4.78 2.25 21.87
C GLU A 259 4.87 3.61 21.20
N GLU A 260 5.92 4.37 21.47
CA GLU A 260 6.17 5.66 20.81
C GLU A 260 6.43 5.48 19.30
N VAL A 261 7.16 4.43 18.89
CA VAL A 261 7.31 4.11 17.47
C VAL A 261 5.95 3.86 16.82
N MET A 262 5.10 3.08 17.48
CA MET A 262 3.75 2.76 16.97
C MET A 262 2.85 4.01 16.88
N GLU A 263 2.95 4.91 17.85
CA GLU A 263 2.15 6.15 17.90
C GLU A 263 2.53 7.13 16.78
N TYR A 264 3.83 7.27 16.50
CA TYR A 264 4.33 8.28 15.54
C TYR A 264 4.53 7.75 14.11
N SER A 265 4.31 6.47 13.86
CA SER A 265 4.41 5.86 12.53
C SER A 265 3.05 5.77 11.84
#